data_6d8b52121c845c3569873ad376ca3c42
#
_entry.id   6d8b52121c845c3569873ad376ca3c42
#
_cell.length_a   1.000
_cell.length_b   1.000
_cell.length_c   1.000
_cell.angle_alpha   90.00
_cell.angle_beta   90.00
_cell.angle_gamma   90.00
#
_symmetry.space_group_name_H-M   'P 1'
#
loop_
_entity.id
_entity.type
_entity.pdbx_description
1 polymer ?
#
loop_
_entity_poly.entity_id
_entity_poly.type
_entity_poly.pdbx_seq_one_letter_code
_entity_poly.pdbx_strand_id
1 'polypeptide(L)'
;LHKEYRRQRQMCIRDRFFMGTDRSIAVGDNAFEIYSGKDTPKRLKEVKLDQEIRSVFHSDQYFGMILVNKEKSGNELRVYNRSGELIFSKEFTGEYKHGKIDGDEVILYEGRRCSIYKINGILKFEGRMSADIEEIFRAVGVNRYYVMSSNELKVVYLTK
;
A
#
# COMPACT_ATOMS: atom_id res chain seq x y z
N LEU A 1 -8.99 -34.96 7.24
CA LEU A 1 -10.04 -34.04 6.78
C LEU A 1 -10.23 -32.86 7.72
N HIS A 2 -10.36 -33.15 9.02
CA HIS A 2 -10.56 -32.06 10.00
C HIS A 2 -9.35 -31.13 10.12
N LYS A 3 -8.14 -31.64 9.99
CA LYS A 3 -6.93 -30.82 10.06
C LYS A 3 -6.81 -29.88 8.87
N GLU A 4 -7.13 -30.35 7.68
CA GLU A 4 -7.09 -29.52 6.48
C GLU A 4 -8.16 -28.44 6.51
N TYR A 5 -9.35 -28.78 6.96
CA TYR A 5 -10.44 -27.84 7.11
C TYR A 5 -10.09 -26.73 8.11
N ARG A 6 -9.45 -27.07 9.23
CA ARG A 6 -9.01 -26.11 10.24
C ARG A 6 -7.92 -25.18 9.68
N ARG A 7 -6.98 -25.71 8.89
CA ARG A 7 -5.93 -24.89 8.27
C ARG A 7 -6.50 -23.85 7.32
N GLN A 8 -7.52 -24.22 6.56
CA GLN A 8 -8.17 -23.30 5.63
C GLN A 8 -8.91 -22.17 6.34
N ARG A 9 -9.22 -22.34 7.62
CA ARG A 9 -9.92 -21.34 8.42
C ARG A 9 -9.00 -20.41 9.20
N GLN A 10 -7.69 -20.59 9.13
CA GLN A 10 -6.75 -19.84 9.97
C GLN A 10 -6.62 -18.37 9.58
N MET A 11 -6.97 -18.02 8.36
CA MET A 11 -6.89 -16.65 7.91
C MET A 11 -8.28 -16.08 7.65
N CYS A 12 -8.65 -15.09 8.47
CA CYS A 12 -9.84 -14.29 8.22
C CYS A 12 -9.49 -13.22 7.19
N ILE A 13 -10.11 -13.30 6.03
CA ILE A 13 -9.87 -12.35 4.95
C ILE A 13 -10.60 -11.05 5.27
N ARG A 14 -9.85 -9.95 5.39
CA ARG A 14 -10.38 -8.60 5.60
C ARG A 14 -10.57 -7.85 4.29
N ASP A 15 -9.71 -8.12 3.32
CA ASP A 15 -9.74 -7.43 2.04
C ASP A 15 -9.21 -8.35 0.96
N ARG A 16 -9.61 -8.08 -0.26
CA ARG A 16 -9.11 -8.78 -1.42
C ARG A 16 -9.15 -7.86 -2.62
N PHE A 17 -8.20 -8.03 -3.52
CA PHE A 17 -8.14 -7.21 -4.72
C PHE A 17 -7.48 -7.99 -5.86
N PHE A 18 -7.69 -7.49 -7.07
CA PHE A 18 -7.10 -8.06 -8.27
C PHE A 18 -5.98 -7.17 -8.76
N MET A 19 -4.91 -7.80 -9.24
CA MET A 19 -3.80 -7.13 -9.90
C MET A 19 -3.71 -7.67 -11.33
N GLY A 20 -4.14 -6.86 -12.28
CA GLY A 20 -4.30 -7.32 -13.65
C GLY A 20 -5.43 -8.35 -13.75
N THR A 21 -5.30 -9.28 -14.70
CA THR A 21 -6.34 -10.26 -14.99
C THR A 21 -6.08 -11.64 -14.37
N ASP A 22 -4.86 -11.89 -13.88
CA ASP A 22 -4.43 -13.23 -13.49
C ASP A 22 -3.92 -13.33 -12.04
N ARG A 23 -3.96 -12.26 -11.29
CA ARG A 23 -3.51 -12.25 -9.89
C ARG A 23 -4.60 -11.75 -8.98
N SER A 24 -4.77 -12.42 -7.85
CA SER A 24 -5.61 -11.93 -6.77
C SER A 24 -4.87 -12.06 -5.44
N ILE A 25 -5.12 -11.09 -4.58
CA ILE A 25 -4.46 -10.99 -3.28
C ILE A 25 -5.54 -11.00 -2.21
N ALA A 26 -5.41 -11.89 -1.25
CA ALA A 26 -6.27 -11.94 -0.08
C ALA A 26 -5.48 -11.46 1.14
N VAL A 27 -6.01 -10.52 1.88
CA VAL A 27 -5.33 -9.89 3.00
C VAL A 27 -6.09 -10.13 4.28
N GLY A 28 -5.41 -10.66 5.29
CA GLY A 28 -5.93 -10.82 6.64
C GLY A 28 -5.39 -9.75 7.58
N ASP A 29 -5.46 -10.03 8.88
CA ASP A 29 -4.97 -9.09 9.89
C ASP A 29 -3.44 -8.97 9.92
N ASN A 30 -2.77 -10.09 9.71
CA ASN A 30 -1.31 -10.16 9.79
C ASN A 30 -0.73 -11.14 8.77
N ALA A 31 -1.44 -11.36 7.68
CA ALA A 31 -0.97 -12.25 6.63
C ALA A 31 -1.62 -11.89 5.30
N PHE A 32 -1.00 -12.30 4.21
CA PHE A 32 -1.64 -12.20 2.91
C PHE A 32 -1.32 -13.44 2.08
N GLU A 33 -2.18 -13.73 1.13
CA GLU A 33 -2.03 -14.84 0.21
C GLU A 33 -2.15 -14.34 -1.23
N ILE A 34 -1.34 -14.91 -2.11
CA ILE A 34 -1.33 -14.56 -3.53
C ILE A 34 -1.83 -15.76 -4.32
N TYR A 35 -2.78 -15.50 -5.20
CA TYR A 35 -3.37 -16.49 -6.08
C TYR A 35 -3.10 -16.14 -7.53
N SER A 36 -2.89 -17.16 -8.34
CA SER A 36 -2.73 -17.04 -9.78
C SER A 36 -3.85 -17.78 -10.48
N GLY A 37 -4.29 -17.25 -11.60
CA GLY A 37 -5.30 -17.86 -12.43
C GLY A 37 -6.60 -17.07 -12.45
N LYS A 38 -7.27 -17.10 -13.58
CA LYS A 38 -8.50 -16.36 -13.79
C LYS A 38 -9.74 -17.18 -13.39
N ASP A 39 -9.83 -18.39 -13.91
CA ASP A 39 -11.01 -19.23 -13.71
C ASP A 39 -10.85 -20.22 -12.56
N THR A 40 -9.63 -20.68 -12.34
CA THR A 40 -9.34 -21.62 -11.25
C THR A 40 -8.11 -21.10 -10.49
N PRO A 41 -8.30 -20.16 -9.57
CA PRO A 41 -7.16 -19.59 -8.84
C PRO A 41 -6.42 -20.62 -8.01
N LYS A 42 -5.10 -20.59 -8.09
CA LYS A 42 -4.21 -21.44 -7.29
C LYS A 42 -3.36 -20.56 -6.40
N ARG A 43 -3.24 -20.93 -5.13
CA ARG A 43 -2.39 -20.20 -4.21
C ARG A 43 -0.92 -20.37 -4.61
N LEU A 44 -0.26 -19.25 -4.87
CA LEU A 44 1.16 -19.22 -5.16
C LEU A 44 1.99 -19.06 -3.91
N LYS A 45 1.52 -18.26 -2.96
CA LYS A 45 2.32 -17.86 -1.82
C LYS A 45 1.44 -17.42 -0.67
N GLU A 46 1.87 -17.72 0.55
CA GLU A 46 1.32 -17.17 1.78
C GLU A 46 2.46 -16.49 2.52
N VAL A 47 2.22 -15.27 2.96
CA VAL A 47 3.20 -14.51 3.75
C VAL A 47 2.56 -14.14 5.08
N LYS A 48 3.18 -14.60 6.15
CA LYS A 48 2.77 -14.24 7.51
C LYS A 48 3.65 -13.10 8.00
N LEU A 49 3.02 -12.14 8.66
CA LEU A 49 3.70 -10.98 9.18
C LEU A 49 3.65 -10.99 10.70
N ASP A 50 4.65 -10.37 11.31
CA ASP A 50 4.73 -10.22 12.75
C ASP A 50 4.04 -8.95 13.27
N GLN A 51 3.42 -8.20 12.37
CA GLN A 51 2.76 -6.93 12.66
C GLN A 51 1.36 -6.93 12.06
N GLU A 52 0.50 -6.10 12.62
CA GLU A 52 -0.87 -5.94 12.14
C GLU A 52 -0.92 -5.06 10.90
N ILE A 53 -1.68 -5.49 9.90
CA ILE A 53 -1.90 -4.73 8.68
C ILE A 53 -3.02 -3.72 8.94
N ARG A 54 -2.71 -2.42 8.86
CA ARG A 54 -3.69 -1.36 9.06
C ARG A 54 -4.39 -0.98 7.76
N SER A 55 -3.64 -0.82 6.69
CA SER A 55 -4.20 -0.46 5.39
C SER A 55 -3.43 -1.10 4.25
N VAL A 56 -4.10 -1.27 3.13
CA VAL A 56 -3.56 -1.90 1.93
C VAL A 56 -3.98 -1.06 0.73
N PHE A 57 -3.08 -0.92 -0.22
CA PHE A 57 -3.35 -0.21 -1.47
C PHE A 57 -2.57 -0.90 -2.59
N HIS A 58 -3.02 -0.75 -3.82
CA HIS A 58 -2.44 -1.49 -4.92
C HIS A 58 -2.55 -0.77 -6.26
N SER A 59 -1.69 -1.20 -7.16
CA SER A 59 -1.78 -0.93 -8.60
C SER A 59 -1.74 -2.28 -9.32
N ASP A 60 -1.65 -2.27 -10.64
CA ASP A 60 -1.53 -3.52 -11.39
C ASP A 60 -0.18 -4.21 -11.19
N GLN A 61 0.85 -3.47 -10.78
CA GLN A 61 2.21 -3.98 -10.67
C GLN A 61 2.67 -4.22 -9.24
N TYR A 62 2.15 -3.44 -8.30
CA TYR A 62 2.63 -3.44 -6.91
C TYR A 62 1.48 -3.33 -5.94
N PHE A 63 1.68 -3.85 -4.74
CA PHE A 63 0.78 -3.55 -3.64
C PHE A 63 1.59 -3.14 -2.42
N GLY A 64 1.02 -2.23 -1.67
CA GLY A 64 1.64 -1.70 -0.47
C GLY A 64 0.74 -1.87 0.74
N MET A 65 1.34 -1.87 1.91
CA MET A 65 0.61 -1.94 3.16
C MET A 65 1.28 -1.11 4.23
N ILE A 66 0.47 -0.61 5.13
CA ILE A 66 0.94 0.08 6.32
C ILE A 66 0.72 -0.86 7.49
N LEU A 67 1.80 -1.20 8.15
CA LEU A 67 1.82 -2.09 9.31
C LEU A 67 1.98 -1.30 10.58
N VAL A 68 1.38 -1.79 11.64
CA VAL A 68 1.47 -1.19 12.97
C VAL A 68 2.18 -2.14 13.89
N ASN A 69 3.25 -1.65 14.52
CA ASN A 69 3.93 -2.39 15.56
C ASN A 69 3.44 -1.90 16.91
N LYS A 70 2.65 -2.72 17.60
CA LYS A 70 2.05 -2.34 18.89
C LYS A 70 3.08 -2.22 20.01
N GLU A 71 4.21 -2.91 19.90
CA GLU A 71 5.29 -2.87 20.91
C GLU A 71 6.18 -1.65 20.72
N LYS A 72 6.35 -1.20 19.50
CA LYS A 72 7.09 0.02 19.18
C LYS A 72 6.09 1.02 18.63
N SER A 73 6.12 2.23 19.11
CA SER A 73 5.20 3.30 18.67
C SER A 73 5.54 3.79 17.27
N GLY A 74 5.59 2.86 16.30
CA GLY A 74 5.96 3.16 14.93
C GLY A 74 5.11 2.43 13.92
N ASN A 75 5.16 2.92 12.71
CA ASN A 75 4.49 2.33 11.56
C ASN A 75 5.53 1.94 10.53
N GLU A 76 5.17 0.99 9.69
CA GLU A 76 6.06 0.52 8.64
C GLU A 76 5.30 0.43 7.33
N LEU A 77 5.88 0.98 6.29
CA LEU A 77 5.40 0.82 4.92
C LEU A 77 6.16 -0.35 4.30
N ARG A 78 5.42 -1.30 3.73
CA ARG A 78 6.00 -2.37 2.92
C ARG A 78 5.37 -2.38 1.55
N VAL A 79 6.19 -2.54 0.53
CA VAL A 79 5.74 -2.61 -0.85
C VAL A 79 6.23 -3.91 -1.47
N TYR A 80 5.31 -4.62 -2.10
CA TYR A 80 5.56 -5.93 -2.71
C TYR A 80 5.22 -5.87 -4.20
N ASN A 81 5.87 -6.74 -4.96
CA ASN A 81 5.50 -6.95 -6.36
C ASN A 81 4.37 -7.98 -6.48
N ARG A 82 3.97 -8.29 -7.71
CA ARG A 82 2.88 -9.23 -7.99
C ARG A 82 3.16 -10.67 -7.55
N SER A 83 4.42 -11.00 -7.35
CA SER A 83 4.82 -12.33 -6.88
C SER A 83 4.96 -12.41 -5.37
N GLY A 84 4.72 -11.32 -4.65
CA GLY A 84 4.82 -11.28 -3.21
C GLY A 84 6.24 -11.09 -2.70
N GLU A 85 7.14 -10.63 -3.55
CA GLU A 85 8.50 -10.30 -3.15
C GLU A 85 8.53 -8.88 -2.59
N LEU A 86 9.18 -8.72 -1.45
CA LEU A 86 9.33 -7.41 -0.82
C LEU A 86 10.28 -6.54 -1.66
N ILE A 87 9.77 -5.41 -2.15
CA ILE A 87 10.56 -4.46 -2.93
C ILE A 87 11.31 -3.51 -2.00
N PHE A 88 10.61 -2.93 -1.03
CA PHE A 88 11.25 -2.12 0.00
C PHE A 88 10.35 -2.02 1.23
N SER A 89 10.96 -1.65 2.36
CA SER A 89 10.24 -1.30 3.57
C SER A 89 10.83 -0.03 4.17
N LYS A 90 9.99 0.78 4.79
CA LYS A 90 10.39 2.00 5.48
C LYS A 90 9.61 2.16 6.77
N GLU A 91 10.32 2.42 7.85
CA GLU A 91 9.71 2.82 9.10
C GLU A 91 9.46 4.32 9.08
N PHE A 92 8.36 4.75 9.66
CA PHE A 92 8.04 6.17 9.75
C PHE A 92 7.31 6.46 11.05
N THR A 93 7.40 7.72 11.49
CA THR A 93 6.70 8.21 12.67
C THR A 93 5.43 8.93 12.24
N GLY A 94 4.43 8.89 13.11
CA GLY A 94 3.13 9.50 12.81
C GLY A 94 2.23 8.55 12.07
N GLU A 95 1.00 8.98 11.85
CA GLU A 95 0.00 8.18 11.18
C GLU A 95 -0.22 8.66 9.75
N TYR A 96 -0.22 7.69 8.83
CA TYR A 96 -0.71 7.88 7.48
C TYR A 96 -1.83 6.86 7.30
N LYS A 97 -3.06 7.34 7.15
CA LYS A 97 -4.22 6.47 6.94
C LYS A 97 -4.43 6.11 5.49
N HIS A 98 -3.86 6.90 4.60
CA HIS A 98 -4.06 6.73 3.16
C HIS A 98 -2.74 6.47 2.47
N GLY A 99 -2.77 5.53 1.56
CA GLY A 99 -1.65 5.24 0.69
C GLY A 99 -2.14 4.93 -0.71
N LYS A 100 -1.30 5.19 -1.68
CA LYS A 100 -1.59 4.83 -3.06
C LYS A 100 -0.30 4.58 -3.81
N ILE A 101 -0.40 3.80 -4.87
CA ILE A 101 0.69 3.57 -5.80
C ILE A 101 0.28 4.18 -7.12
N ASP A 102 1.07 5.13 -7.59
CA ASP A 102 0.82 5.85 -8.84
C ASP A 102 2.05 5.70 -9.71
N GLY A 103 1.97 4.81 -10.70
CA GLY A 103 3.10 4.46 -11.54
C GLY A 103 4.24 3.84 -10.73
N ASP A 104 5.37 4.52 -10.71
CA ASP A 104 6.57 4.08 -9.99
C ASP A 104 6.77 4.85 -8.68
N GLU A 105 5.71 5.42 -8.12
CA GLU A 105 5.77 6.16 -6.87
C GLU A 105 4.73 5.67 -5.89
N VAL A 106 5.09 5.75 -4.61
CA VAL A 106 4.21 5.42 -3.48
C VAL A 106 3.94 6.70 -2.72
N ILE A 107 2.67 7.04 -2.55
CA ILE A 107 2.26 8.27 -1.91
C ILE A 107 1.49 7.93 -0.63
N LEU A 108 1.96 8.44 0.50
CA LEU A 108 1.27 8.33 1.78
C LEU A 108 0.78 9.71 2.20
N TYR A 109 -0.45 9.79 2.67
CA TYR A 109 -0.97 11.07 3.13
C TYR A 109 -1.99 10.93 4.24
N GLU A 110 -2.07 11.94 5.08
CA GLU A 110 -3.06 12.11 6.14
C GLU A 110 -3.13 13.58 6.51
N GLY A 111 -4.34 14.14 6.48
CA GLY A 111 -4.52 15.57 6.70
C GLY A 111 -3.74 16.37 5.68
N ARG A 112 -2.83 17.20 6.16
CA ARG A 112 -1.96 18.01 5.28
C ARG A 112 -0.61 17.35 5.01
N ARG A 113 -0.28 16.28 5.73
CA ARG A 113 1.02 15.61 5.63
C ARG A 113 1.04 14.68 4.43
N CYS A 114 2.20 14.62 3.78
CA CYS A 114 2.39 13.80 2.60
C CYS A 114 3.84 13.32 2.54
N SER A 115 4.02 12.06 2.20
CA SER A 115 5.33 11.48 1.91
C SER A 115 5.26 10.76 0.57
N ILE A 116 6.22 11.00 -0.29
CA ILE A 116 6.29 10.37 -1.61
C ILE A 116 7.61 9.62 -1.71
N TYR A 117 7.51 8.33 -2.00
CA TYR A 117 8.67 7.46 -2.22
C TYR A 117 8.69 6.99 -3.67
N LYS A 118 9.89 6.85 -4.21
CA LYS A 118 10.04 6.10 -5.46
C LYS A 118 9.87 4.61 -5.16
N ILE A 119 9.54 3.84 -6.18
CA ILE A 119 9.29 2.41 -6.00
C ILE A 119 10.53 1.65 -5.52
N ASN A 120 11.71 2.23 -5.65
CA ASN A 120 12.95 1.66 -5.12
C ASN A 120 13.20 2.02 -3.64
N GLY A 121 12.26 2.74 -3.01
CA GLY A 121 12.36 3.10 -1.60
C GLY A 121 13.02 4.45 -1.31
N ILE A 122 13.46 5.15 -2.33
CA ILE A 122 14.07 6.48 -2.14
C ILE A 122 12.98 7.50 -1.83
N LEU A 123 13.15 8.23 -0.73
CA LEU A 123 12.24 9.29 -0.35
C LEU A 123 12.39 10.46 -1.32
N LYS A 124 11.30 10.82 -1.99
CA LYS A 124 11.29 11.92 -2.95
C LYS A 124 10.83 13.22 -2.31
N PHE A 125 9.85 13.15 -1.42
CA PHE A 125 9.28 14.32 -0.77
C PHE A 125 8.66 13.92 0.56
N GLU A 126 8.82 14.79 1.56
CA GLU A 126 8.13 14.70 2.84
C GLU A 126 7.82 16.11 3.31
N GLY A 127 6.56 16.37 3.59
CA GLY A 127 6.16 17.70 4.01
C GLY A 127 4.66 17.84 4.20
N ARG A 128 4.24 19.09 4.23
CA ARG A 128 2.83 19.44 4.41
C ARG A 128 2.33 20.26 3.24
N MET A 129 1.08 20.02 2.87
CA MET A 129 0.38 20.81 1.88
C MET A 129 -0.32 21.99 2.56
N SER A 130 -0.87 22.91 1.76
CA SER A 130 -1.55 24.09 2.29
C SER A 130 -2.94 23.81 2.81
N ALA A 131 -3.54 22.67 2.46
CA ALA A 131 -4.86 22.27 2.88
C ALA A 131 -4.91 20.77 3.08
N ASP A 132 -5.97 20.29 3.73
CA ASP A 132 -6.18 18.85 3.94
C ASP A 132 -6.33 18.15 2.59
N ILE A 133 -5.63 17.03 2.43
CA ILE A 133 -5.58 16.27 1.20
C ILE A 133 -6.73 15.26 1.20
N GLU A 134 -7.63 15.36 0.23
CA GLU A 134 -8.64 14.35 -0.01
C GLU A 134 -8.15 13.31 -1.01
N GLU A 135 -7.41 13.78 -2.02
CA GLU A 135 -6.84 12.91 -3.04
C GLU A 135 -5.58 13.58 -3.59
N ILE A 136 -4.60 12.77 -3.97
CA ILE A 136 -3.38 13.25 -4.60
C ILE A 136 -2.98 12.26 -5.68
N PHE A 137 -2.58 12.76 -6.84
CA PHE A 137 -2.12 11.91 -7.93
C PHE A 137 -1.14 12.66 -8.81
N ARG A 138 -0.32 11.89 -9.53
CA ARG A 138 0.70 12.46 -10.41
C ARG A 138 0.07 13.16 -11.60
N ALA A 139 0.62 14.33 -11.93
CA ALA A 139 0.26 15.06 -13.15
C ALA A 139 1.27 14.73 -14.25
N VAL A 140 0.94 15.12 -15.46
CA VAL A 140 1.85 15.03 -16.58
C VAL A 140 3.03 15.96 -16.35
N GLY A 141 4.25 15.46 -16.53
CA GLY A 141 5.47 16.20 -16.31
C GLY A 141 6.21 15.73 -15.08
N VAL A 142 7.41 16.30 -14.86
CA VAL A 142 8.28 15.90 -13.77
C VAL A 142 7.92 16.66 -12.49
N ASN A 143 7.77 15.94 -11.39
CA ASN A 143 7.54 16.51 -10.06
C ASN A 143 6.27 17.36 -9.97
N ARG A 144 5.25 17.00 -10.71
CA ARG A 144 3.96 17.68 -10.72
C ARG A 144 2.87 16.76 -10.18
N TYR A 145 2.02 17.30 -9.31
CA TYR A 145 0.95 16.55 -8.68
C TYR A 145 -0.32 17.37 -8.66
N TYR A 146 -1.45 16.67 -8.83
CA TYR A 146 -2.76 17.25 -8.55
C TYR A 146 -3.11 16.91 -7.12
N VAL A 147 -3.44 17.93 -6.34
CA VAL A 147 -3.87 17.76 -4.95
C VAL A 147 -5.29 18.29 -4.82
N MET A 148 -6.20 17.40 -4.48
CA MET A 148 -7.60 17.77 -4.24
C MET A 148 -7.80 18.00 -2.75
N SER A 149 -8.39 19.12 -2.40
CA SER A 149 -8.93 19.40 -1.07
C SER A 149 -10.45 19.52 -1.18
N SER A 150 -11.14 19.81 -0.07
CA SER A 150 -12.60 19.89 -0.06
C SER A 150 -13.18 20.87 -1.06
N ASN A 151 -12.45 21.95 -1.37
CA ASN A 151 -12.97 23.06 -2.17
C ASN A 151 -12.23 23.30 -3.48
N GLU A 152 -11.09 22.71 -3.69
CA GLU A 152 -10.29 23.05 -4.88
C GLU A 152 -9.35 21.92 -5.31
N LEU A 153 -8.93 22.02 -6.56
CA LEU A 153 -7.90 21.17 -7.14
C LEU A 153 -6.71 22.08 -7.44
N LYS A 154 -5.55 21.73 -6.89
CA LYS A 154 -4.30 22.48 -7.12
C LYS A 154 -3.29 21.64 -7.85
N VAL A 155 -2.47 22.29 -8.67
CA VAL A 155 -1.27 21.66 -9.23
C VAL A 155 -0.10 22.06 -8.34
N VAL A 156 0.58 21.05 -7.81
CA VAL A 156 1.72 21.25 -6.91
C VAL A 156 2.99 20.82 -7.63
N TYR A 157 4.01 21.65 -7.52
CA TYR A 157 5.33 21.38 -8.08
C TYR A 157 6.29 21.09 -6.94
N LEU A 158 6.99 19.96 -7.01
CA LEU A 158 8.04 19.67 -6.04
C LEU A 158 9.34 20.30 -6.50
N THR A 159 9.88 21.16 -5.67
CA THR A 159 11.20 21.76 -5.90
C THR A 159 12.17 21.23 -4.86
N LYS A 160 13.42 21.07 -5.27
CA LYS A 160 14.48 20.69 -4.32
C LYS A 160 14.85 21.85 -3.42
#